data_33d51153b10fb9a7cfb03240bb68a9ba
#
_entry.id   33d51153b10fb9a7cfb03240bb68a9ba
#
_cell.length_a   1.000
_cell.length_b   1.000
_cell.length_c   1.000
_cell.angle_alpha   90.00
_cell.angle_beta   90.00
_cell.angle_gamma   90.00
#
_symmetry.space_group_name_H-M   'P 1'
#
loop_
_entity.id
_entity.type
_entity.pdbx_description
1 polymer ?
#
loop_
_entity_poly.entity_id
_entity_poly.type
_entity_poly.pdbx_seq_one_letter_code
_entity_poly.pdbx_strand_id
1 'polypeptide(L)'
;MIARPRSVSYDFAVLRAVPHPYIGAFVPVGVVLHARTADYLGMRAITDIDELRAQVPEIDAELLARYLRSVRAICDGDESAGPVALTPPSERFHWLTAPRSDVIQTSPIHEGVCFDPERELDVLFRTYVRRGSG
;
A
#
# COMPACT_ATOMS: atom_id res chain seq x y z
N MET A 1 -6.38 -36.57 -6.93
CA MET A 1 -5.62 -35.67 -7.84
C MET A 1 -5.31 -34.38 -7.10
N ILE A 2 -4.07 -33.99 -7.06
CA ILE A 2 -3.66 -32.74 -6.39
C ILE A 2 -3.86 -31.60 -7.37
N ALA A 3 -4.67 -30.60 -6.98
CA ALA A 3 -4.83 -29.40 -7.78
C ALA A 3 -3.54 -28.59 -7.78
N ARG A 4 -3.07 -28.19 -8.95
CA ARG A 4 -1.91 -27.31 -9.06
C ARG A 4 -2.30 -25.90 -8.63
N PRO A 5 -1.44 -25.21 -7.87
CA PRO A 5 -1.69 -23.79 -7.56
C PRO A 5 -1.82 -23.02 -8.88
N ARG A 6 -2.82 -22.15 -8.94
CA ARG A 6 -3.01 -21.27 -10.09
C ARG A 6 -2.32 -19.95 -9.84
N SER A 7 -1.60 -19.47 -10.83
CA SER A 7 -1.08 -18.12 -10.78
C SER A 7 -2.23 -17.11 -10.90
N VAL A 8 -2.12 -16.01 -10.20
CA VAL A 8 -3.06 -14.90 -10.27
C VAL A 8 -2.31 -13.64 -10.63
N SER A 9 -2.95 -12.84 -11.49
CA SER A 9 -2.43 -11.51 -11.83
C SER A 9 -2.76 -10.55 -10.70
N TYR A 10 -1.87 -9.60 -10.47
CA TYR A 10 -2.12 -8.55 -9.49
C TYR A 10 -1.62 -7.21 -9.98
N ASP A 11 -2.18 -6.15 -9.39
CA ASP A 11 -1.68 -4.79 -9.51
C ASP A 11 -1.17 -4.35 -8.14
N PHE A 12 -0.11 -3.54 -8.12
CA PHE A 12 0.36 -2.96 -6.88
C PHE A 12 0.86 -1.55 -7.09
N ALA A 13 0.90 -0.80 -6.00
CA ALA A 13 1.52 0.52 -5.96
C ALA A 13 2.29 0.66 -4.65
N VAL A 14 3.37 1.43 -4.70
CA VAL A 14 4.15 1.75 -3.51
C VAL A 14 3.52 2.98 -2.85
N LEU A 15 3.28 2.89 -1.54
CA LEU A 15 2.85 4.03 -0.74
C LEU A 15 4.08 4.85 -0.37
N ARG A 16 4.10 6.11 -0.77
CA ARG A 16 5.26 6.98 -0.63
C ARG A 16 4.91 8.21 0.21
N ALA A 17 5.69 8.45 1.25
CA ALA A 17 5.62 9.71 1.99
C ALA A 17 6.31 10.79 1.18
N VAL A 18 5.68 11.96 1.06
CA VAL A 18 6.18 13.06 0.24
C VAL A 18 6.34 14.29 1.12
N PRO A 19 7.53 14.48 1.74
CA PRO A 19 7.75 15.63 2.62
C PRO A 19 7.79 16.95 1.87
N HIS A 20 8.28 16.94 0.61
CA HIS A 20 8.43 18.13 -0.20
C HIS A 20 7.92 17.87 -1.62
N PRO A 21 6.59 17.95 -1.85
CA PRO A 21 6.01 17.62 -3.16
C PRO A 21 6.61 18.38 -4.33
N TYR A 22 7.00 19.62 -4.11
CA TYR A 22 7.52 20.50 -5.16
C TYR A 22 8.94 20.14 -5.65
N ILE A 23 9.68 19.32 -4.92
CA ILE A 23 11.00 18.85 -5.37
C ILE A 23 10.98 17.36 -5.76
N GLY A 24 9.83 16.71 -5.70
CA GLY A 24 9.67 15.35 -6.14
C GLY A 24 10.31 14.27 -5.27
N ALA A 25 10.84 14.64 -4.11
CA ALA A 25 11.43 13.66 -3.19
C ALA A 25 10.35 12.83 -2.51
N PHE A 26 10.58 11.52 -2.35
CA PHE A 26 9.66 10.64 -1.66
C PHE A 26 10.40 9.54 -0.91
N VAL A 27 9.72 8.98 0.11
CA VAL A 27 10.24 7.87 0.92
C VAL A 27 9.20 6.75 0.89
N PRO A 28 9.56 5.54 0.41
CA PRO A 28 8.63 4.41 0.43
C PRO A 28 8.33 3.99 1.87
N VAL A 29 7.04 3.86 2.19
CA VAL A 29 6.59 3.47 3.54
C VAL A 29 5.66 2.27 3.53
N GLY A 30 5.19 1.83 2.37
CA GLY A 30 4.30 0.69 2.28
C GLY A 30 4.03 0.29 0.84
N VAL A 31 3.21 -0.75 0.70
CA VAL A 31 2.75 -1.29 -0.58
C VAL A 31 1.28 -1.66 -0.45
N VAL A 32 0.50 -1.39 -1.48
CA VAL A 32 -0.88 -1.87 -1.61
C VAL A 32 -0.96 -2.77 -2.83
N LEU A 33 -1.66 -3.91 -2.68
CA LEU A 33 -1.76 -4.95 -3.72
C LEU A 33 -3.21 -5.37 -3.90
N HIS A 34 -3.63 -5.46 -5.16
CA HIS A 34 -4.95 -5.95 -5.54
C HIS A 34 -4.83 -7.11 -6.50
N ALA A 35 -5.40 -8.26 -6.15
CA ALA A 35 -5.48 -9.44 -7.00
C ALA A 35 -6.95 -9.76 -7.23
N ARG A 36 -7.48 -9.30 -8.35
CA ARG A 36 -8.91 -9.35 -8.65
C ARG A 36 -9.49 -10.76 -8.63
N THR A 37 -8.82 -11.70 -9.29
CA THR A 37 -9.33 -13.07 -9.41
C THR A 37 -9.22 -13.86 -8.10
N ALA A 38 -8.39 -13.39 -7.18
CA ALA A 38 -8.28 -13.97 -5.83
C ALA A 38 -9.15 -13.23 -4.81
N ASP A 39 -9.87 -12.21 -5.24
CA ASP A 39 -10.69 -11.35 -4.37
C ASP A 39 -9.87 -10.82 -3.19
N TYR A 40 -8.67 -10.32 -3.49
CA TYR A 40 -7.72 -9.90 -2.47
C TYR A 40 -7.33 -8.44 -2.65
N LEU A 41 -7.46 -7.67 -1.60
CA LEU A 41 -6.91 -6.32 -1.50
C LEU A 41 -6.23 -6.20 -0.14
N GLY A 42 -4.95 -5.92 -0.14
CA GLY A 42 -4.19 -5.82 1.09
C GLY A 42 -3.12 -4.75 1.04
N MET A 43 -2.58 -4.41 2.19
CA MET A 43 -1.47 -3.48 2.28
C MET A 43 -0.49 -3.93 3.35
N ARG A 44 0.76 -3.53 3.18
CA ARG A 44 1.81 -3.70 4.16
C ARG A 44 2.55 -2.39 4.29
N ALA A 45 2.78 -1.93 5.51
CA ALA A 45 3.44 -0.64 5.73
C ALA A 45 4.25 -0.70 7.02
N ILE A 46 5.15 0.27 7.16
CA ILE A 46 5.85 0.49 8.42
C ILE A 46 4.81 0.86 9.48
N THR A 47 4.79 0.11 10.59
CA THR A 47 3.84 0.33 11.68
C THR A 47 4.49 0.96 12.90
N ASP A 48 5.79 0.81 13.07
CA ASP A 48 6.53 1.36 14.20
C ASP A 48 6.68 2.88 14.01
N ILE A 49 6.14 3.64 14.95
CA ILE A 49 6.15 5.10 14.87
C ILE A 49 7.57 5.67 14.98
N ASP A 50 8.43 5.04 15.74
CA ASP A 50 9.83 5.45 15.84
C ASP A 50 10.59 5.21 14.54
N GLU A 51 10.27 4.13 13.84
CA GLU A 51 10.83 3.86 12.52
C GLU A 51 10.33 4.91 11.51
N LEU A 52 9.05 5.23 11.51
CA LEU A 52 8.51 6.29 10.65
C LEU A 52 9.20 7.62 10.92
N ARG A 53 9.41 7.96 12.18
CA ARG A 53 10.09 9.20 12.57
C ARG A 53 11.54 9.23 12.08
N ALA A 54 12.22 8.10 12.10
CA ALA A 54 13.59 7.99 11.61
C ALA A 54 13.67 8.04 10.09
N GLN A 55 12.73 7.39 9.38
CA GLN A 55 12.73 7.32 7.93
C GLN A 55 12.25 8.61 7.27
N VAL A 56 11.29 9.30 7.89
CA VAL A 56 10.68 10.51 7.32
C VAL A 56 10.65 11.60 8.40
N PRO A 57 11.83 12.16 8.77
CA PRO A 57 11.89 13.13 9.87
C PRO A 57 11.18 14.44 9.58
N GLU A 58 10.92 14.77 8.32
CA GLU A 58 10.27 16.02 7.91
C GLU A 58 8.76 16.01 8.10
N ILE A 59 8.14 14.84 8.31
CA ILE A 59 6.69 14.71 8.49
C ILE A 59 6.42 14.24 9.91
N ASP A 60 5.35 14.76 10.52
CA ASP A 60 4.86 14.28 11.81
C ASP A 60 4.57 12.77 11.72
N ALA A 61 5.30 11.97 12.50
CA ALA A 61 5.19 10.51 12.45
C ALA A 61 3.81 10.01 12.87
N GLU A 62 3.15 10.72 13.80
CA GLU A 62 1.80 10.34 14.22
C GLU A 62 0.77 10.61 13.12
N LEU A 63 0.93 11.70 12.39
CA LEU A 63 0.09 12.00 11.24
C LEU A 63 0.27 10.94 10.16
N LEU A 64 1.53 10.59 9.86
CA LEU A 64 1.85 9.58 8.87
C LEU A 64 1.26 8.21 9.27
N ALA A 65 1.38 7.83 10.54
CA ALA A 65 0.80 6.60 11.06
C ALA A 65 -0.73 6.59 10.91
N ARG A 66 -1.39 7.72 11.13
CA ARG A 66 -2.85 7.83 10.94
C ARG A 66 -3.24 7.61 9.48
N TYR A 67 -2.51 8.21 8.55
CA TYR A 67 -2.76 7.99 7.13
C TYR A 67 -2.63 6.51 6.76
N LEU A 68 -1.59 5.86 7.24
CA LEU A 68 -1.36 4.44 6.96
C LEU A 68 -2.46 3.56 7.56
N ARG A 69 -2.94 3.89 8.77
CA ARG A 69 -4.07 3.17 9.37
C ARG A 69 -5.36 3.37 8.57
N SER A 70 -5.58 4.55 8.00
CA SER A 70 -6.72 4.81 7.13
C SER A 70 -6.67 3.96 5.85
N VAL A 71 -5.49 3.84 5.25
CA VAL A 71 -5.29 2.96 4.10
C VAL A 71 -5.61 1.52 4.47
N ARG A 72 -5.13 1.07 5.61
CA ARG A 72 -5.40 -0.29 6.12
C ARG A 72 -6.90 -0.53 6.29
N ALA A 73 -7.60 0.40 6.90
CA ALA A 73 -9.03 0.28 7.14
C ALA A 73 -9.81 0.19 5.83
N ILE A 74 -9.41 0.95 4.82
CA ILE A 74 -10.04 0.87 3.50
C ILE A 74 -9.75 -0.48 2.83
N CYS A 75 -8.51 -0.97 2.92
CA CYS A 75 -8.17 -2.29 2.38
C CYS A 75 -8.97 -3.39 3.06
N ASP A 76 -9.17 -3.30 4.36
CA ASP A 76 -9.88 -4.30 5.14
C ASP A 76 -11.41 -4.22 4.96
N GLY A 77 -11.93 -3.19 4.31
CA GLY A 77 -13.37 -2.98 4.16
C GLY A 77 -14.04 -2.59 5.46
N ASP A 78 -13.30 -1.92 6.35
CA ASP A 78 -13.81 -1.47 7.64
C ASP A 78 -14.76 -0.30 7.43
N GLU A 79 -16.04 -0.48 7.81
CA GLU A 79 -17.07 0.53 7.62
C GLU A 79 -16.77 1.85 8.36
N SER A 80 -15.97 1.81 9.42
CA SER A 80 -15.56 3.01 10.14
C SER A 80 -14.68 3.95 9.29
N ALA A 81 -14.11 3.43 8.20
CA ALA A 81 -13.31 4.23 7.27
C ALA A 81 -14.17 5.04 6.29
N GLY A 82 -15.50 4.93 6.35
CA GLY A 82 -16.42 5.68 5.52
C GLY A 82 -16.93 4.90 4.31
N PRO A 83 -17.75 5.55 3.44
CA PRO A 83 -18.44 4.86 2.36
C PRO A 83 -17.53 4.15 1.36
N VAL A 84 -16.32 4.67 1.11
CA VAL A 84 -15.41 4.05 0.13
C VAL A 84 -15.00 2.64 0.57
N ALA A 85 -14.91 2.39 1.88
CA ALA A 85 -14.54 1.07 2.40
C ALA A 85 -15.61 0.01 2.14
N LEU A 86 -16.83 0.42 1.80
CA LEU A 86 -17.94 -0.48 1.51
C LEU A 86 -18.06 -0.83 0.03
N THR A 87 -17.23 -0.24 -0.82
CA THR A 87 -17.22 -0.54 -2.25
C THR A 87 -16.42 -1.82 -2.53
N PRO A 88 -16.57 -2.43 -3.72
CA PRO A 88 -15.79 -3.61 -4.08
C PRO A 88 -14.26 -3.35 -4.05
N PRO A 89 -13.44 -4.39 -3.85
CA PRO A 89 -11.99 -4.22 -3.76
C PRO A 89 -11.35 -3.47 -4.93
N SER A 90 -11.81 -3.69 -6.16
CA SER A 90 -11.27 -2.99 -7.32
C SER A 90 -11.51 -1.49 -7.26
N GLU A 91 -12.68 -1.08 -6.77
CA GLU A 91 -12.99 0.35 -6.60
C GLU A 91 -12.18 0.97 -5.47
N ARG A 92 -12.00 0.22 -4.38
CA ARG A 92 -11.17 0.67 -3.25
C ARG A 92 -9.72 0.85 -3.67
N PHE A 93 -9.19 -0.09 -4.44
CA PHE A 93 -7.82 0.01 -4.97
C PHE A 93 -7.68 1.22 -5.89
N HIS A 94 -8.64 1.43 -6.77
CA HIS A 94 -8.65 2.59 -7.67
C HIS A 94 -8.67 3.90 -6.87
N TRP A 95 -9.48 3.97 -5.83
CA TRP A 95 -9.56 5.15 -4.97
C TRP A 95 -8.23 5.41 -4.25
N LEU A 96 -7.60 4.34 -3.73
CA LEU A 96 -6.34 4.44 -2.99
C LEU A 96 -5.19 4.90 -3.89
N THR A 97 -5.21 4.53 -5.16
CA THR A 97 -4.12 4.83 -6.10
C THR A 97 -4.38 6.06 -6.97
N ALA A 98 -5.51 6.73 -6.78
CA ALA A 98 -5.83 7.96 -7.51
C ALA A 98 -4.85 9.08 -7.12
N PRO A 99 -4.42 9.91 -8.08
CA PRO A 99 -3.53 11.03 -7.79
C PRO A 99 -4.16 12.00 -6.78
N ARG A 100 -3.35 12.43 -5.82
CA ARG A 100 -3.76 13.42 -4.81
C ARG A 100 -2.55 14.15 -4.26
N SER A 101 -2.78 15.37 -3.77
CA SER A 101 -1.73 16.21 -3.19
C SER A 101 -1.71 16.04 -1.67
N ASP A 102 -1.34 14.86 -1.23
CA ASP A 102 -1.33 14.50 0.19
C ASP A 102 0.07 14.11 0.65
N VAL A 103 0.21 13.94 1.96
CA VAL A 103 1.46 13.49 2.59
C VAL A 103 1.86 12.13 2.07
N ILE A 104 0.88 11.28 1.77
CA ILE A 104 1.12 9.98 1.14
C ILE A 104 0.58 10.00 -0.28
N GLN A 105 1.42 9.61 -1.22
CA GLN A 105 1.08 9.46 -2.61
C GLN A 105 1.50 8.07 -3.07
N THR A 106 0.77 7.50 -4.02
CA THR A 106 1.16 6.21 -4.55
C THR A 106 2.05 6.36 -5.77
N SER A 107 2.93 5.38 -5.98
CA SER A 107 3.65 5.24 -7.24
C SER A 107 2.67 4.96 -8.37
N PRO A 108 3.11 5.01 -9.64
CA PRO A 108 2.34 4.40 -10.73
C PRO A 108 2.04 2.93 -10.42
N ILE A 109 0.95 2.43 -10.99
CA ILE A 109 0.53 1.05 -10.80
C ILE A 109 1.44 0.14 -11.61
N HIS A 110 1.91 -0.94 -10.98
CA HIS A 110 2.71 -1.99 -11.60
C HIS A 110 1.90 -3.29 -11.62
N GLU A 111 2.20 -4.14 -12.56
CA GLU A 111 1.53 -5.43 -12.70
C GLU A 111 2.49 -6.57 -12.40
N GLY A 112 1.96 -7.69 -11.95
CA GLY A 112 2.73 -8.89 -11.71
C GLY A 112 1.85 -10.13 -11.69
N VAL A 113 2.48 -11.28 -11.46
CA VAL A 113 1.83 -12.58 -11.35
C VAL A 113 2.42 -13.30 -10.15
N CYS A 114 1.56 -13.92 -9.34
CA CYS A 114 1.98 -14.67 -8.16
C CYS A 114 1.06 -15.86 -7.93
N PHE A 115 1.42 -16.72 -6.98
CA PHE A 115 0.57 -17.83 -6.54
C PHE A 115 -0.19 -17.48 -5.26
N ASP A 116 0.39 -16.66 -4.40
CA ASP A 116 -0.17 -16.28 -3.10
C ASP A 116 -0.04 -14.77 -2.94
N PRO A 117 -1.14 -14.02 -3.10
CA PRO A 117 -1.09 -12.55 -3.02
C PRO A 117 -0.59 -12.01 -1.67
N GLU A 118 -0.97 -12.65 -0.57
CA GLU A 118 -0.54 -12.20 0.76
C GLU A 118 0.97 -12.35 0.92
N ARG A 119 1.52 -13.46 0.45
CA ARG A 119 2.96 -13.70 0.47
C ARG A 119 3.70 -12.76 -0.47
N GLU A 120 3.12 -12.51 -1.63
CA GLU A 120 3.70 -11.58 -2.61
C GLU A 120 3.75 -10.16 -2.06
N LEU A 121 2.71 -9.74 -1.36
CA LEU A 121 2.67 -8.44 -0.69
C LEU A 121 3.86 -8.29 0.27
N ASP A 122 4.19 -9.33 1.01
CA ASP A 122 5.33 -9.36 1.92
C ASP A 122 6.65 -9.20 1.16
N VAL A 123 6.79 -9.90 0.03
CA VAL A 123 7.98 -9.80 -0.83
C VAL A 123 8.13 -8.38 -1.38
N LEU A 124 7.04 -7.80 -1.87
CA LEU A 124 7.06 -6.45 -2.42
C LEU A 124 7.40 -5.41 -1.34
N PHE A 125 6.86 -5.57 -0.14
CA PHE A 125 7.18 -4.68 0.97
C PHE A 125 8.68 -4.71 1.28
N ARG A 126 9.25 -5.89 1.38
CA ARG A 126 10.70 -6.03 1.65
C ARG A 126 11.53 -5.45 0.51
N THR A 127 11.09 -5.64 -0.73
CA THR A 127 11.81 -5.16 -1.90
C THR A 127 11.79 -3.63 -2.00
N TYR A 128 10.62 -3.02 -1.87
CA TYR A 128 10.46 -1.60 -2.15
C TYR A 128 10.62 -0.70 -0.92
N VAL A 129 10.34 -1.22 0.27
CA VAL A 129 10.41 -0.43 1.51
C VAL A 129 11.69 -0.72 2.27
N ARG A 130 12.01 -2.00 2.51
CA ARG A 130 13.17 -2.35 3.34
C ARG A 130 14.49 -2.20 2.61
N ARG A 131 14.55 -2.60 1.33
CA ARG A 131 15.78 -2.49 0.54
C ARG A 131 15.91 -1.13 -0.15
N GLY A 132 14.78 -0.54 -0.56
CA GLY A 132 14.77 0.75 -1.24
C GLY A 132 15.08 1.92 -0.34
N SER A 133 14.98 1.76 0.99
CA SER A 133 15.27 2.81 1.98
C SER A 133 16.70 2.76 2.51
N GLY A 134 17.46 1.77 2.06
CA GLY A 134 18.83 1.53 2.52
C GLY A 134 19.89 2.54 2.16
#